data_ca9200dab2be5b592491847c11ceaed8
#
_entry.id   ca9200dab2be5b592491847c11ceaed8
#
_cell.length_a   1.000
_cell.length_b   1.000
_cell.length_c   1.000
_cell.angle_alpha   90.00
_cell.angle_beta   90.00
_cell.angle_gamma   90.00
#
_symmetry.space_group_name_H-M   'P 1'
#
loop_
_entity.id
_entity.type
_entity.pdbx_description
1 polymer ?
#
loop_
_entity_poly.entity_id
_entity_poly.type
_entity_poly.pdbx_seq_one_letter_code
_entity_poly.pdbx_strand_id
1 'polypeptide(L)'
;MPTKKKTTTKARKGTKKDFGEMTVKQVMQKMVQSAHLKTKGDVIASLMIEGFGAVPVVDAKDKLLGIVSEHDLLVAMDDGRKLGDVAASEIMTFNPYSIHPEAILPTLVHVFVASDLIRVPVVDAKDKLVGIIARRDVLRAYLSAGRAGC
;
A
#
# COMPACT_ATOMS: atom_id res chain seq x y z
N MET A 1 28.04 16.92 -16.34
CA MET A 1 28.06 16.08 -16.28
C MET A 1 27.97 15.32 -16.59
N PRO A 2 28.12 15.67 -16.62
CA PRO A 2 28.13 14.71 -16.60
C PRO A 2 28.04 13.94 -16.60
N THR A 3 28.25 14.13 -16.45
CA THR A 3 28.31 13.12 -16.23
C THR A 3 28.25 12.37 -16.09
N LYS A 4 28.42 12.65 -15.97
CA LYS A 4 28.57 11.72 -15.63
C LYS A 4 28.32 10.94 -15.46
N LYS A 5 28.50 11.20 -15.35
CA LYS A 5 28.48 10.26 -14.98
C LYS A 5 28.25 9.50 -14.88
N LYS A 6 28.52 9.60 -14.78
CA LYS A 6 28.54 8.61 -14.41
C LYS A 6 28.45 7.97 -14.12
N THR A 7 28.73 8.12 -13.94
CA THR A 7 28.80 7.30 -13.36
C THR A 7 28.83 6.69 -13.01
N THR A 8 29.02 6.82 -12.87
CA THR A 8 29.14 6.08 -12.23
C THR A 8 29.00 5.31 -11.97
N THR A 9 28.90 5.38 -11.88
CA THR A 9 28.88 4.57 -11.30
C THR A 9 28.83 3.75 -11.08
N LYS A 10 28.67 3.45 -10.84
CA LYS A 10 29.01 2.56 -10.49
C LYS A 10 28.54 2.02 -9.71
N ALA A 11 28.48 1.46 -10.41
CA ALA A 11 27.75 1.01 -9.36
C ALA A 11 28.46 0.91 -8.15
N ARG A 12 28.31 1.52 -7.36
CA ARG A 12 28.94 1.49 -6.26
C ARG A 12 28.26 0.76 -5.28
N LYS A 13 28.83 -0.03 -4.62
CA LYS A 13 28.28 -0.73 -3.67
C LYS A 13 27.88 0.06 -2.58
N GLY A 14 26.80 -0.23 -1.90
CA GLY A 14 26.25 0.56 -0.83
C GLY A 14 25.55 1.81 -1.33
N THR A 15 25.59 2.06 -2.61
CA THR A 15 24.95 3.22 -3.19
C THR A 15 23.44 2.98 -3.27
N LYS A 16 22.68 3.95 -2.82
CA LYS A 16 21.24 3.87 -2.91
C LYS A 16 20.78 4.15 -4.32
N LYS A 17 19.71 3.51 -4.71
CA LYS A 17 19.15 3.74 -6.01
C LYS A 17 18.55 5.12 -6.11
N ASP A 18 18.58 5.66 -7.29
CA ASP A 18 17.86 6.88 -7.62
C ASP A 18 16.35 6.60 -7.45
N PHE A 19 15.62 7.59 -6.98
CA PHE A 19 14.17 7.46 -6.77
C PHE A 19 13.47 6.92 -8.01
N GLY A 20 13.85 7.41 -9.19
CA GLY A 20 13.21 7.00 -10.43
C GLY A 20 13.38 5.54 -10.78
N GLU A 21 14.33 4.86 -10.13
CA GLU A 21 14.58 3.44 -10.35
C GLU A 21 14.07 2.56 -9.23
N MET A 22 13.60 3.15 -8.14
CA MET A 22 13.11 2.37 -7.00
C MET A 22 11.80 1.70 -7.32
N THR A 23 11.66 0.47 -6.85
CA THR A 23 10.44 -0.30 -7.06
C THR A 23 9.57 -0.29 -5.82
N VAL A 24 8.29 -0.58 -6.02
CA VAL A 24 7.32 -0.73 -4.95
C VAL A 24 7.80 -1.77 -3.93
N LYS A 25 8.36 -2.88 -4.42
CA LYS A 25 8.84 -3.96 -3.56
C LYS A 25 9.87 -3.49 -2.55
N GLN A 26 10.71 -2.54 -2.94
CA GLN A 26 11.78 -2.05 -2.07
C GLN A 26 11.28 -1.15 -0.94
N VAL A 27 10.06 -0.64 -1.08
CA VAL A 27 9.53 0.39 -0.18
C VAL A 27 8.28 -0.07 0.57
N MET A 28 7.50 -0.98 0.01
CA MET A 28 6.23 -1.43 0.59
C MET A 28 6.39 -2.04 1.97
N GLN A 29 5.32 -2.00 2.74
CA GLN A 29 5.22 -2.73 4.00
C GLN A 29 4.83 -4.17 3.68
N LYS A 30 5.60 -5.12 4.20
CA LYS A 30 5.42 -6.54 3.85
C LYS A 30 4.53 -7.31 4.80
N MET A 31 4.53 -6.94 6.07
CA MET A 31 3.75 -7.67 7.07
C MET A 31 2.38 -7.01 7.20
N VAL A 32 1.52 -7.33 6.25
CA VAL A 32 0.21 -6.69 6.14
C VAL A 32 -0.82 -7.52 6.88
N GLN A 33 -1.53 -6.87 7.79
CA GLN A 33 -2.68 -7.49 8.42
C GLN A 33 -3.84 -7.44 7.43
N SER A 34 -4.53 -8.55 7.29
CA SER A 34 -5.65 -8.66 6.36
C SER A 34 -6.86 -9.25 7.06
N ALA A 35 -8.00 -9.11 6.42
CA ALA A 35 -9.27 -9.63 6.89
C ALA A 35 -9.87 -10.54 5.83
N HIS A 36 -10.93 -11.24 6.20
CA HIS A 36 -11.70 -12.07 5.29
C HIS A 36 -13.09 -11.46 5.13
N LEU A 37 -13.87 -12.01 4.21
CA LEU A 37 -15.20 -11.45 3.89
C LEU A 37 -16.11 -11.32 5.11
N LYS A 38 -16.02 -12.26 6.05
CA LYS A 38 -16.90 -12.29 7.21
C LYS A 38 -16.30 -11.66 8.46
N THR A 39 -15.09 -11.11 8.36
CA THR A 39 -14.46 -10.46 9.51
C THR A 39 -15.31 -9.26 9.92
N LYS A 40 -15.54 -9.11 11.22
CA LYS A 40 -16.41 -8.04 11.73
C LYS A 40 -15.69 -6.70 11.76
N GLY A 41 -16.49 -5.65 11.64
CA GLY A 41 -15.95 -4.29 11.56
C GLY A 41 -15.15 -3.86 12.78
N ASP A 42 -15.53 -4.30 13.97
CA ASP A 42 -14.79 -3.98 15.19
C ASP A 42 -13.39 -4.62 15.20
N VAL A 43 -13.30 -5.85 14.67
CA VAL A 43 -12.00 -6.50 14.52
C VAL A 43 -11.15 -5.75 13.51
N ILE A 44 -11.76 -5.33 12.39
CA ILE A 44 -11.07 -4.56 11.37
C ILE A 44 -10.58 -3.23 11.94
N ALA A 45 -11.41 -2.56 12.74
CA ALA A 45 -11.02 -1.31 13.39
C ALA A 45 -9.80 -1.51 14.28
N SER A 46 -9.75 -2.61 15.03
CA SER A 46 -8.59 -2.91 15.87
C SER A 46 -7.32 -3.11 15.04
N LEU A 47 -7.45 -3.80 13.91
CA LEU A 47 -6.31 -4.00 13.02
C LEU A 47 -5.79 -2.66 12.47
N MET A 48 -6.69 -1.74 12.15
CA MET A 48 -6.31 -0.42 11.65
C MET A 48 -5.53 0.39 12.67
N ILE A 49 -5.98 0.34 13.91
CA ILE A 49 -5.36 1.14 14.97
C ILE A 49 -3.95 0.63 15.27
N GLU A 50 -3.74 -0.67 15.20
CA GLU A 50 -2.44 -1.27 15.46
C GLU A 50 -1.51 -1.24 14.26
N GLY A 51 -2.05 -1.02 13.06
CA GLY A 51 -1.28 -1.14 11.83
C GLY A 51 -1.48 0.02 10.89
N PHE A 52 -2.04 -0.29 9.73
CA PHE A 52 -2.24 0.70 8.66
C PHE A 52 -3.66 1.21 8.69
N GLY A 53 -3.91 2.37 8.19
CA GLY A 53 -5.25 2.95 8.17
C GLY A 53 -6.19 2.33 7.11
N ALA A 54 -5.84 1.18 6.59
CA ALA A 54 -6.68 0.41 5.69
C ALA A 54 -6.35 -1.07 5.88
N VAL A 55 -7.34 -1.93 5.69
CA VAL A 55 -7.17 -3.38 5.86
C VAL A 55 -7.61 -4.07 4.58
N PRO A 56 -6.69 -4.73 3.89
CA PRO A 56 -7.07 -5.54 2.72
C PRO A 56 -7.91 -6.75 3.13
N VAL A 57 -8.83 -7.12 2.27
CA VAL A 57 -9.69 -8.29 2.45
C VAL A 57 -9.26 -9.33 1.42
N VAL A 58 -8.96 -10.54 1.89
CA VAL A 58 -8.45 -11.60 1.04
C VAL A 58 -9.29 -12.87 1.19
N ASP A 59 -9.17 -13.78 0.22
CA ASP A 59 -9.81 -15.10 0.32
C ASP A 59 -8.87 -16.08 1.03
N ALA A 60 -9.25 -17.34 1.06
CA ALA A 60 -8.49 -18.39 1.75
C ALA A 60 -7.12 -18.64 1.14
N LYS A 61 -6.89 -18.16 -0.09
CA LYS A 61 -5.62 -18.31 -0.78
C LYS A 61 -4.83 -17.01 -0.83
N ASP A 62 -5.20 -16.05 0.01
CA ASP A 62 -4.59 -14.71 0.09
C ASP A 62 -4.79 -13.85 -1.16
N LYS A 63 -5.75 -14.21 -1.99
CA LYS A 63 -6.07 -13.41 -3.16
C LYS A 63 -6.84 -12.17 -2.73
N LEU A 64 -6.45 -11.01 -3.24
CA LEU A 64 -7.07 -9.74 -2.88
C LEU A 64 -8.49 -9.66 -3.42
N LEU A 65 -9.44 -9.40 -2.54
CA LEU A 65 -10.86 -9.25 -2.89
C LEU A 65 -11.34 -7.81 -2.72
N GLY A 66 -10.82 -7.11 -1.72
CA GLY A 66 -11.29 -5.78 -1.42
C GLY A 66 -10.38 -5.08 -0.43
N ILE A 67 -10.80 -3.89 -0.02
CA ILE A 67 -10.10 -3.12 1.01
C ILE A 67 -11.12 -2.33 1.82
N VAL A 68 -10.88 -2.27 3.13
CA VAL A 68 -11.69 -1.45 4.05
C VAL A 68 -10.83 -0.30 4.53
N SER A 69 -11.34 0.92 4.38
CA SER A 69 -10.66 2.12 4.83
C SER A 69 -11.26 2.62 6.14
N GLU A 70 -10.57 3.56 6.77
CA GLU A 70 -11.10 4.24 7.95
C GLU A 70 -12.44 4.88 7.62
N HIS A 71 -12.54 5.51 6.46
CA HIS A 71 -13.77 6.15 6.03
C HIS A 71 -14.94 5.17 5.96
N ASP A 72 -14.70 3.96 5.46
CA ASP A 72 -15.75 2.93 5.36
C ASP A 72 -16.34 2.61 6.74
N LEU A 73 -15.49 2.51 7.75
CA LEU A 73 -15.97 2.23 9.11
C LEU A 73 -16.72 3.41 9.69
N LEU A 74 -16.25 4.63 9.41
CA LEU A 74 -16.93 5.82 9.89
C LEU A 74 -18.31 5.98 9.26
N VAL A 75 -18.45 5.65 7.99
CA VAL A 75 -19.75 5.68 7.31
C VAL A 75 -20.71 4.70 7.98
N ALA A 76 -20.26 3.50 8.30
CA ALA A 76 -21.11 2.52 8.98
C ALA A 76 -21.57 3.03 10.34
N MET A 77 -20.67 3.67 11.09
CA MET A 77 -21.01 4.25 12.38
C MET A 77 -22.01 5.41 12.23
N ASP A 78 -21.82 6.25 11.24
CA ASP A 78 -22.71 7.38 10.99
C ASP A 78 -24.11 6.91 10.62
N ASP A 79 -24.20 5.76 9.96
CA ASP A 79 -25.47 5.13 9.62
C ASP A 79 -26.13 4.42 10.82
N GLY A 80 -25.53 4.52 11.99
CA GLY A 80 -26.09 3.92 13.21
C GLY A 80 -25.81 2.43 13.36
N ARG A 81 -24.92 1.87 12.55
CA ARG A 81 -24.60 0.45 12.61
C ARG A 81 -23.54 0.20 13.67
N LYS A 82 -23.66 -0.92 14.38
CA LYS A 82 -22.62 -1.34 15.30
C LYS A 82 -21.55 -2.10 14.51
N LEU A 83 -20.29 -1.75 14.70
CA LEU A 83 -19.21 -2.36 13.93
C LEU A 83 -19.14 -3.88 14.15
N GLY A 84 -19.48 -4.35 15.34
CA GLY A 84 -19.51 -5.79 15.63
C GLY A 84 -20.57 -6.55 14.85
N ASP A 85 -21.53 -5.86 14.25
CA ASP A 85 -22.61 -6.46 13.47
C ASP A 85 -22.40 -6.33 11.97
N VAL A 86 -21.29 -5.73 11.56
CA VAL A 86 -21.00 -5.46 10.14
C VAL A 86 -19.87 -6.34 9.67
N ALA A 87 -20.04 -7.00 8.53
CA ALA A 87 -18.97 -7.82 7.95
C ALA A 87 -18.16 -7.00 6.94
N ALA A 88 -16.91 -7.38 6.76
CA ALA A 88 -16.03 -6.73 5.79
C ALA A 88 -16.68 -6.62 4.41
N SER A 89 -17.32 -7.71 3.96
CA SER A 89 -17.95 -7.75 2.63
C SER A 89 -19.04 -6.70 2.45
N GLU A 90 -19.62 -6.21 3.53
CA GLU A 90 -20.70 -5.22 3.44
C GLU A 90 -20.20 -3.81 3.28
N ILE A 91 -18.94 -3.54 3.65
CA ILE A 91 -18.43 -2.18 3.72
C ILE A 91 -17.17 -1.96 2.88
N MET A 92 -16.56 -3.02 2.37
CA MET A 92 -15.31 -2.91 1.62
C MET A 92 -15.53 -2.39 0.20
N THR A 93 -14.48 -1.86 -0.39
CA THR A 93 -14.45 -1.60 -1.81
C THR A 93 -13.99 -2.88 -2.51
N PHE A 94 -14.80 -3.38 -3.44
CA PHE A 94 -14.47 -4.57 -4.23
C PHE A 94 -13.48 -4.20 -5.33
N ASN A 95 -12.60 -5.14 -5.65
CA ASN A 95 -11.62 -4.97 -6.73
C ASN A 95 -10.89 -3.64 -6.59
N PRO A 96 -10.24 -3.41 -5.45
CA PRO A 96 -9.55 -2.14 -5.24
C PRO A 96 -8.37 -2.04 -6.21
N TYR A 97 -7.97 -0.81 -6.49
CA TYR A 97 -6.75 -0.61 -7.26
C TYR A 97 -5.61 -1.29 -6.54
N SER A 98 -4.76 -1.98 -7.28
CA SER A 98 -3.58 -2.62 -6.72
C SER A 98 -2.40 -2.38 -7.66
N ILE A 99 -1.20 -2.62 -7.17
CA ILE A 99 0.01 -2.43 -7.95
C ILE A 99 0.92 -3.64 -7.76
N HIS A 100 1.77 -3.89 -8.74
CA HIS A 100 2.71 -5.02 -8.66
C HIS A 100 4.02 -4.57 -8.00
N PRO A 101 4.71 -5.51 -7.34
CA PRO A 101 5.96 -5.17 -6.63
C PRO A 101 7.05 -4.63 -7.54
N GLU A 102 7.04 -5.00 -8.82
CA GLU A 102 8.08 -4.57 -9.77
C GLU A 102 7.83 -3.19 -10.36
N ALA A 103 6.68 -2.59 -10.10
CA ALA A 103 6.40 -1.25 -10.59
C ALA A 103 7.37 -0.25 -9.96
N ILE A 104 7.74 0.78 -10.71
CA ILE A 104 8.64 1.81 -10.18
C ILE A 104 7.82 2.87 -9.43
N LEU A 105 8.47 3.54 -8.48
CA LEU A 105 7.78 4.53 -7.65
C LEU A 105 7.18 5.68 -8.44
N PRO A 106 7.82 6.21 -9.49
CA PRO A 106 7.17 7.26 -10.29
C PRO A 106 5.82 6.87 -10.84
N THR A 107 5.62 5.61 -11.22
CA THR A 107 4.32 5.12 -11.66
C THR A 107 3.30 5.24 -10.54
N LEU A 108 3.69 4.86 -9.33
CA LEU A 108 2.80 4.95 -8.17
C LEU A 108 2.48 6.39 -7.80
N VAL A 109 3.44 7.30 -7.97
CA VAL A 109 3.20 8.73 -7.75
C VAL A 109 2.05 9.22 -8.63
N HIS A 110 2.05 8.82 -9.91
CA HIS A 110 0.96 9.18 -10.82
C HIS A 110 -0.38 8.64 -10.34
N VAL A 111 -0.39 7.42 -9.81
CA VAL A 111 -1.62 6.83 -9.28
C VAL A 111 -2.14 7.65 -8.10
N PHE A 112 -1.27 8.01 -7.17
CA PHE A 112 -1.68 8.77 -6.01
C PHE A 112 -2.15 10.18 -6.39
N VAL A 113 -1.54 10.79 -7.40
CA VAL A 113 -1.94 12.13 -7.85
C VAL A 113 -3.30 12.07 -8.55
N ALA A 114 -3.55 11.02 -9.33
CA ALA A 114 -4.76 10.90 -10.13
C ALA A 114 -5.96 10.38 -9.34
N SER A 115 -5.77 9.95 -8.10
CA SER A 115 -6.82 9.32 -7.32
C SER A 115 -6.87 9.92 -5.91
N ASP A 116 -7.88 9.53 -5.15
CA ASP A 116 -7.99 9.92 -3.74
C ASP A 116 -7.41 8.86 -2.82
N LEU A 117 -6.71 7.89 -3.36
CA LEU A 117 -6.17 6.80 -2.58
C LEU A 117 -5.05 7.29 -1.66
N ILE A 118 -5.02 6.75 -0.47
CA ILE A 118 -3.97 7.04 0.51
C ILE A 118 -3.03 5.84 0.59
N ARG A 119 -3.56 4.65 0.39
CA ARG A 119 -2.80 3.39 0.44
C ARG A 119 -3.23 2.51 -0.70
N VAL A 120 -2.29 1.71 -1.20
CA VAL A 120 -2.54 0.81 -2.33
C VAL A 120 -2.01 -0.56 -1.95
N PRO A 121 -2.84 -1.61 -2.04
CA PRO A 121 -2.34 -2.97 -1.84
C PRO A 121 -1.42 -3.38 -2.97
N VAL A 122 -0.43 -4.19 -2.64
CA VAL A 122 0.54 -4.72 -3.59
C VAL A 122 0.27 -6.20 -3.76
N VAL A 123 0.11 -6.64 -5.00
CA VAL A 123 -0.21 -8.03 -5.31
C VAL A 123 0.79 -8.60 -6.30
N ASP A 124 1.00 -9.91 -6.23
CA ASP A 124 1.88 -10.60 -7.18
C ASP A 124 1.12 -10.96 -8.47
N ALA A 125 1.77 -11.70 -9.37
CA ALA A 125 1.20 -12.07 -10.65
C ALA A 125 -0.05 -12.95 -10.53
N LYS A 126 -0.30 -13.53 -9.36
CA LYS A 126 -1.47 -14.36 -9.09
C LYS A 126 -2.51 -13.62 -8.26
N ASP A 127 -2.38 -12.30 -8.15
CA ASP A 127 -3.26 -11.44 -7.36
C ASP A 127 -3.21 -11.71 -5.86
N LYS A 128 -2.16 -12.36 -5.38
CA LYS A 128 -1.99 -12.58 -3.95
C LYS A 128 -1.41 -11.34 -3.30
N LEU A 129 -1.95 -11.00 -2.15
CA LEU A 129 -1.49 -9.86 -1.38
C LEU A 129 -0.06 -10.10 -0.88
N VAL A 130 0.86 -9.22 -1.21
CA VAL A 130 2.26 -9.31 -0.78
C VAL A 130 2.73 -8.08 -0.01
N GLY A 131 1.95 -7.03 0.00
CA GLY A 131 2.33 -5.81 0.72
C GLY A 131 1.29 -4.74 0.62
N ILE A 132 1.58 -3.60 1.22
CA ILE A 132 0.78 -2.40 1.11
C ILE A 132 1.73 -1.21 1.07
N ILE A 133 1.37 -0.18 0.32
CA ILE A 133 2.21 1.01 0.22
C ILE A 133 1.35 2.26 0.35
N ALA A 134 1.82 3.21 1.13
CA ALA A 134 1.10 4.45 1.40
C ALA A 134 1.82 5.63 0.77
N ARG A 135 1.11 6.74 0.63
CA ARG A 135 1.71 8.00 0.18
C ARG A 135 2.94 8.35 1.00
N ARG A 136 2.86 8.16 2.31
CA ARG A 136 3.95 8.45 3.23
C ARG A 136 5.21 7.64 2.89
N ASP A 137 5.03 6.38 2.50
CA ASP A 137 6.16 5.53 2.16
C ASP A 137 6.92 6.05 0.95
N VAL A 138 6.19 6.57 -0.03
CA VAL A 138 6.78 7.17 -1.23
C VAL A 138 7.59 8.42 -0.86
N LEU A 139 7.01 9.27 -0.01
CA LEU A 139 7.70 10.49 0.43
C LEU A 139 8.98 10.15 1.19
N ARG A 140 8.90 9.16 2.07
CA ARG A 140 10.07 8.71 2.83
C ARG A 140 11.16 8.21 1.91
N ALA A 141 10.79 7.45 0.89
CA ALA A 141 11.74 6.93 -0.09
C ALA A 141 12.40 8.06 -0.87
N TYR A 142 11.63 9.06 -1.25
CA TYR A 142 12.16 10.21 -1.97
C TYR A 142 13.19 10.95 -1.14
N LEU A 143 12.89 11.22 0.11
CA LEU A 143 13.82 11.91 1.01
C LEU A 143 15.08 11.10 1.23
N SER A 144 14.95 9.80 1.37
CA SER A 144 16.10 8.92 1.57
C SER A 144 17.02 8.92 0.34
N ALA A 145 16.45 8.85 -0.84
CA ALA A 145 17.21 8.90 -2.09
C ALA A 145 17.90 10.25 -2.28
N GLY A 146 17.18 11.34 -1.95
CA GLY A 146 17.75 12.68 -2.05
C GLY A 146 18.93 12.87 -1.13
N ARG A 147 18.84 12.34 0.10
CA ARG A 147 19.97 12.44 1.03
C ARG A 147 21.17 11.67 0.53
N ALA A 148 20.93 10.53 -0.08
CA ALA A 148 22.01 9.73 -0.64
C ALA A 148 22.73 10.45 -1.76
N GLY A 149 22.03 11.33 -2.45
CA GLY A 149 22.60 12.09 -3.54
C GLY A 149 23.39 13.32 -3.13
N CYS A 150 23.36 13.67 -1.86
CA CYS A 150 24.05 14.88 -1.39
C CYS A 150 25.53 14.68 -1.17
#